data_7bfcee13fdfcf3c9c36e8d8aa4dfab03
#
_entry.id   7bfcee13fdfcf3c9c36e8d8aa4dfab03
#
_cell.length_a   1.000
_cell.length_b   1.000
_cell.length_c   1.000
_cell.angle_alpha   90.00
_cell.angle_beta   90.00
_cell.angle_gamma   90.00
#
_symmetry.space_group_name_H-M   'P 1'
#
loop_
_entity.id
_entity.type
_entity.pdbx_description
1 polymer ?
#
loop_
_entity_poly.entity_id
_entity_poly.type
_entity_poly.pdbx_seq_one_letter_code
_entity_poly.pdbx_strand_id
1 'polypeptide(L)'
;MSRRSTDNGKNWSEPVVVAQGGNGKTYGDPAVVLDKKTGNLICMFVGDQGLWNATPYNRQGIYVSKSTDNGVSWSEPVAITDQVYANHSGWYAGFAGSGHGLCLKDGRLMFVLAIRATSATGVPLHNYAIYSDDGGDNWTLSTNAATTVGDEAKVVELEDGDILMSIRNPSKGNRIFCKSTDRGQTWGKAYFETELKDPACNGDIIRYSYSTDEGSEGKSRLLHSLPESTTTRCLLYTSDAAD
;
A
#
# COMPACT_ATOMS: atom_id res chain seq x y z
N MET A 1 4.66 -7.09 -14.54
CA MET A 1 5.11 -6.25 -15.68
C MET A 1 4.75 -4.80 -15.41
N SER A 2 5.57 -3.86 -15.89
CA SER A 2 5.33 -2.41 -15.83
C SER A 2 5.30 -1.81 -17.25
N ARG A 3 4.62 -0.67 -17.39
CA ARG A 3 4.67 0.21 -18.57
C ARG A 3 4.88 1.64 -18.08
N ARG A 4 5.49 2.46 -18.88
CA ARG A 4 5.74 3.87 -18.57
C ARG A 4 5.27 4.77 -19.70
N SER A 5 4.89 5.98 -19.35
CA SER A 5 4.57 7.06 -20.25
C SER A 5 5.50 8.25 -20.00
N THR A 6 5.93 8.92 -21.06
CA THR A 6 6.74 10.15 -20.99
C THR A 6 5.97 11.36 -21.52
N ASP A 7 4.67 11.20 -21.79
CA ASP A 7 3.81 12.20 -22.42
C ASP A 7 2.45 12.34 -21.70
N ASN A 8 2.47 12.23 -20.36
CA ASN A 8 1.30 12.33 -19.49
C ASN A 8 0.20 11.30 -19.82
N GLY A 9 0.60 10.05 -20.10
CA GLY A 9 -0.32 8.94 -20.29
C GLY A 9 -0.94 8.84 -21.70
N LYS A 10 -0.52 9.68 -22.65
CA LYS A 10 -1.04 9.62 -24.03
C LYS A 10 -0.53 8.39 -24.77
N ASN A 11 0.73 8.04 -24.57
CA ASN A 11 1.36 6.85 -25.12
C ASN A 11 2.07 6.07 -24.02
N TRP A 12 2.14 4.75 -24.15
CA TRP A 12 2.75 3.85 -23.18
C TRP A 12 3.81 2.98 -23.86
N SER A 13 4.91 2.75 -23.16
CA SER A 13 5.98 1.86 -23.61
C SER A 13 5.49 0.42 -23.78
N GLU A 14 6.28 -0.41 -24.47
CA GLU A 14 6.14 -1.86 -24.36
C GLU A 14 6.29 -2.31 -22.91
N PRO A 15 5.62 -3.43 -22.53
CA PRO A 15 5.69 -3.94 -21.16
C PRO A 15 7.11 -4.41 -20.83
N VAL A 16 7.57 -4.05 -19.63
CA VAL A 16 8.85 -4.50 -19.06
C VAL A 16 8.57 -5.47 -17.92
N VAL A 17 9.31 -6.57 -17.87
CA VAL A 17 9.20 -7.56 -16.79
C VAL A 17 9.82 -6.99 -15.51
N VAL A 18 9.04 -6.91 -14.44
CA VAL A 18 9.51 -6.55 -13.08
C VAL A 18 9.97 -7.80 -12.34
N ALA A 19 9.21 -8.89 -12.47
CA ALA A 19 9.54 -10.18 -11.92
C ALA A 19 9.07 -11.28 -12.87
N GLN A 20 9.97 -12.21 -13.20
CA GLN A 20 9.68 -13.31 -14.12
C GLN A 20 9.11 -14.48 -13.34
N GLY A 21 7.85 -14.82 -13.60
CA GLY A 21 7.23 -16.05 -13.16
C GLY A 21 7.67 -17.26 -13.99
N GLY A 22 7.24 -18.45 -13.62
CA GLY A 22 7.54 -19.71 -14.27
C GLY A 22 8.12 -20.76 -13.31
N ASN A 23 8.17 -22.02 -13.71
CA ASN A 23 8.64 -23.12 -12.89
C ASN A 23 7.96 -23.18 -11.49
N GLY A 24 6.65 -22.93 -11.44
CA GLY A 24 5.88 -22.92 -10.20
C GLY A 24 5.94 -21.59 -9.40
N LYS A 25 6.74 -20.62 -9.83
CA LYS A 25 6.78 -19.27 -9.23
C LYS A 25 5.71 -18.39 -9.85
N THR A 26 4.96 -17.71 -9.01
CA THR A 26 3.96 -16.69 -9.40
C THR A 26 4.21 -15.43 -8.59
N TYR A 27 3.88 -14.27 -9.18
CA TYR A 27 3.99 -12.98 -8.51
C TYR A 27 2.69 -12.19 -8.68
N GLY A 28 2.29 -11.45 -7.64
CA GLY A 28 1.05 -10.68 -7.63
C GLY A 28 1.10 -9.46 -6.72
N ASP A 29 -0.01 -8.74 -6.68
CA ASP A 29 -0.26 -7.61 -5.78
C ASP A 29 0.87 -6.57 -5.72
N PRO A 30 1.27 -5.97 -6.87
CA PRO A 30 2.34 -5.01 -6.91
C PRO A 30 1.91 -3.66 -6.32
N ALA A 31 2.81 -3.04 -5.55
CA ALA A 31 2.74 -1.65 -5.15
C ALA A 31 4.07 -0.97 -5.44
N VAL A 32 4.02 0.28 -5.91
CA VAL A 32 5.23 1.02 -6.32
C VAL A 32 5.37 2.29 -5.49
N VAL A 33 6.60 2.63 -5.12
CA VAL A 33 6.93 3.93 -4.52
C VAL A 33 8.12 4.55 -5.23
N LEU A 34 8.09 5.88 -5.40
CA LEU A 34 9.24 6.66 -5.83
C LEU A 34 10.03 7.11 -4.59
N ASP A 35 11.28 6.70 -4.50
CA ASP A 35 12.23 7.30 -3.56
C ASP A 35 12.63 8.69 -4.05
N LYS A 36 12.11 9.73 -3.41
CA LYS A 36 12.35 11.12 -3.79
C LYS A 36 13.80 11.58 -3.57
N LYS A 37 14.59 10.86 -2.74
CA LYS A 37 15.99 11.18 -2.49
C LYS A 37 16.89 10.70 -3.61
N THR A 38 16.63 9.53 -4.16
CA THR A 38 17.50 8.90 -5.17
C THR A 38 16.91 8.93 -6.57
N GLY A 39 15.59 9.14 -6.71
CA GLY A 39 14.85 9.00 -7.96
C GLY A 39 14.54 7.53 -8.32
N ASN A 40 14.89 6.57 -7.48
CA ASN A 40 14.64 5.16 -7.74
C ASN A 40 13.17 4.79 -7.54
N LEU A 41 12.68 3.86 -8.34
CA LEU A 41 11.40 3.21 -8.13
C LEU A 41 11.61 1.91 -7.35
N ILE A 42 10.81 1.68 -6.32
CA ILE A 42 10.78 0.44 -5.57
C ILE A 42 9.41 -0.21 -5.76
N CYS A 43 9.38 -1.43 -6.28
CA CYS A 43 8.18 -2.24 -6.43
C CYS A 43 8.19 -3.34 -5.37
N MET A 44 7.21 -3.35 -4.49
CA MET A 44 6.95 -4.44 -3.55
C MET A 44 5.84 -5.33 -4.10
N PHE A 45 5.98 -6.64 -4.00
CA PHE A 45 5.01 -7.61 -4.50
C PHE A 45 5.14 -8.94 -3.76
N VAL A 46 4.18 -9.82 -3.96
CA VAL A 46 4.17 -11.16 -3.34
C VAL A 46 4.46 -12.26 -4.33
N GLY A 47 4.84 -13.42 -3.81
CA GLY A 47 5.10 -14.61 -4.62
C GLY A 47 5.00 -15.91 -3.82
N ASP A 48 5.42 -16.99 -4.45
CA ASP A 48 5.44 -18.36 -3.93
C ASP A 48 4.03 -18.89 -3.63
N GLN A 49 3.54 -18.75 -2.40
CA GLN A 49 2.23 -19.26 -1.99
C GLN A 49 1.13 -18.20 -2.15
N GLY A 50 -0.07 -18.67 -2.49
CA GLY A 50 -1.27 -17.82 -2.44
C GLY A 50 -1.64 -17.47 -0.99
N LEU A 51 -2.26 -16.29 -0.78
CA LEU A 51 -2.65 -15.76 0.53
C LEU A 51 -3.39 -16.80 1.40
N TRP A 52 -4.30 -17.58 0.81
CA TRP A 52 -5.14 -18.53 1.53
C TRP A 52 -4.55 -19.95 1.60
N ASN A 53 -3.55 -20.25 0.77
CA ASN A 53 -2.88 -21.55 0.73
C ASN A 53 -1.61 -21.58 1.59
N ALA A 54 -1.12 -20.42 2.00
CA ALA A 54 0.09 -20.32 2.82
C ALA A 54 -0.11 -20.93 4.22
N THR A 55 0.99 -21.43 4.78
CA THR A 55 1.07 -21.93 6.15
C THR A 55 2.28 -21.29 6.86
N PRO A 56 2.41 -21.35 8.19
CA PRO A 56 3.59 -20.84 8.89
C PRO A 56 4.91 -21.52 8.47
N TYR A 57 4.83 -22.71 7.87
CA TYR A 57 5.98 -23.48 7.39
C TYR A 57 6.22 -23.33 5.88
N ASN A 58 5.24 -22.81 5.14
CA ASN A 58 5.31 -22.53 3.71
C ASN A 58 4.55 -21.25 3.44
N ARG A 59 5.19 -20.12 3.75
CA ARG A 59 4.61 -18.79 3.74
C ARG A 59 4.55 -18.21 2.35
N GLN A 60 3.69 -17.23 2.16
CA GLN A 60 3.73 -16.35 1.01
C GLN A 60 5.01 -15.50 1.08
N GLY A 61 5.76 -15.47 -0.01
CA GLY A 61 6.96 -14.65 -0.12
C GLY A 61 6.62 -13.18 -0.33
N ILE A 62 7.42 -12.29 0.23
CA ILE A 62 7.36 -10.85 0.00
C ILE A 62 8.68 -10.42 -0.63
N TYR A 63 8.58 -9.70 -1.76
CA TYR A 63 9.70 -9.36 -2.61
C TYR A 63 9.72 -7.87 -2.91
N VAL A 64 10.92 -7.36 -3.18
CA VAL A 64 11.14 -6.03 -3.74
C VAL A 64 12.00 -6.12 -4.99
N SER A 65 11.73 -5.23 -5.95
CA SER A 65 12.56 -4.99 -7.12
C SER A 65 12.75 -3.49 -7.27
N LYS A 66 13.94 -3.05 -7.69
CA LYS A 66 14.29 -1.64 -7.85
C LYS A 66 14.56 -1.30 -9.31
N SER A 67 14.16 -0.10 -9.68
CA SER A 67 14.55 0.51 -10.96
C SER A 67 15.28 1.83 -10.67
N THR A 68 16.44 2.01 -11.29
CA THR A 68 17.27 3.22 -11.19
C THR A 68 17.22 4.06 -12.48
N ASP A 69 16.36 3.68 -13.42
CA ASP A 69 16.28 4.22 -14.77
C ASP A 69 14.83 4.55 -15.19
N ASN A 70 14.01 4.98 -14.23
CA ASN A 70 12.61 5.34 -14.44
C ASN A 70 11.75 4.19 -15.01
N GLY A 71 11.98 2.95 -14.58
CA GLY A 71 11.20 1.80 -15.00
C GLY A 71 11.55 1.26 -16.40
N VAL A 72 12.71 1.64 -16.95
CA VAL A 72 13.22 1.05 -18.20
C VAL A 72 13.69 -0.37 -17.94
N SER A 73 14.32 -0.60 -16.81
CA SER A 73 14.71 -1.93 -16.32
C SER A 73 14.48 -2.07 -14.82
N TRP A 74 14.47 -3.31 -14.34
CA TRP A 74 14.24 -3.65 -12.95
C TRP A 74 15.30 -4.66 -12.48
N SER A 75 15.71 -4.55 -11.24
CA SER A 75 16.58 -5.55 -10.61
C SER A 75 15.87 -6.90 -10.48
N GLU A 76 16.63 -7.98 -10.34
CA GLU A 76 16.07 -9.25 -9.90
C GLU A 76 15.32 -9.08 -8.57
N PRO A 77 14.23 -9.83 -8.37
CA PRO A 77 13.48 -9.82 -7.12
C PRO A 77 14.34 -10.21 -5.91
N VAL A 78 14.34 -9.39 -4.89
CA VAL A 78 14.98 -9.65 -3.60
C VAL A 78 13.91 -10.02 -2.59
N ALA A 79 14.03 -11.19 -1.96
CA ALA A 79 13.11 -11.61 -0.91
C ALA A 79 13.36 -10.82 0.39
N ILE A 80 12.30 -10.20 0.92
CA ILE A 80 12.30 -9.56 2.24
C ILE A 80 11.43 -10.33 3.24
N THR A 81 11.04 -11.53 2.87
CA THR A 81 10.14 -12.41 3.62
C THR A 81 10.56 -12.56 5.08
N ASP A 82 11.85 -12.78 5.33
CA ASP A 82 12.38 -12.94 6.69
C ASP A 82 12.35 -11.64 7.49
N GLN A 83 12.51 -10.48 6.84
CA GLN A 83 12.39 -9.18 7.51
C GLN A 83 10.96 -8.93 8.01
N VAL A 84 9.95 -9.48 7.31
CA VAL A 84 8.55 -9.36 7.69
C VAL A 84 8.14 -10.37 8.75
N TYR A 85 8.58 -11.63 8.62
CA TYR A 85 8.05 -12.72 9.46
C TYR A 85 8.98 -13.17 10.60
N ALA A 86 10.22 -12.65 10.72
CA ALA A 86 11.22 -13.14 11.69
C ALA A 86 10.68 -13.22 13.12
N ASN A 87 9.92 -12.22 13.57
CA ASN A 87 9.35 -12.14 14.92
C ASN A 87 7.88 -12.57 14.99
N HIS A 88 7.35 -13.18 13.92
CA HIS A 88 5.93 -13.51 13.77
C HIS A 88 5.74 -14.94 13.26
N SER A 89 6.20 -15.91 14.07
CA SER A 89 6.20 -17.34 13.70
C SER A 89 4.81 -17.90 13.34
N GLY A 90 3.75 -17.32 13.89
CA GLY A 90 2.37 -17.71 13.63
C GLY A 90 1.72 -17.06 12.40
N TRP A 91 2.42 -16.16 11.68
CA TRP A 91 1.86 -15.52 10.50
C TRP A 91 1.98 -16.40 9.25
N TYR A 92 1.02 -16.26 8.35
CA TYR A 92 0.87 -17.09 7.16
C TYR A 92 1.29 -16.40 5.88
N ALA A 93 0.78 -15.20 5.67
CA ALA A 93 0.90 -14.46 4.43
C ALA A 93 0.68 -12.96 4.66
N GLY A 94 1.07 -12.14 3.68
CA GLY A 94 0.77 -10.72 3.66
C GLY A 94 1.06 -10.14 2.29
N PHE A 95 0.32 -9.10 1.90
CA PHE A 95 0.53 -8.40 0.64
C PHE A 95 0.47 -6.88 0.83
N ALA A 96 1.26 -6.16 0.04
CA ALA A 96 1.17 -4.71 -0.04
C ALA A 96 -0.11 -4.35 -0.78
N GLY A 97 -1.06 -3.74 -0.11
CA GLY A 97 -2.40 -3.47 -0.66
C GLY A 97 -2.37 -2.74 -2.01
N SER A 98 -2.25 -3.47 -3.10
CA SER A 98 -1.97 -3.14 -4.52
C SER A 98 -2.12 -1.67 -4.92
N GLY A 99 -1.13 -1.11 -5.61
CA GLY A 99 -1.14 0.27 -6.10
C GLY A 99 0.15 1.02 -5.80
N HIS A 100 0.18 1.83 -4.76
CA HIS A 100 1.36 2.63 -4.44
C HIS A 100 1.71 2.61 -2.95
N GLY A 101 3.00 2.88 -2.68
CA GLY A 101 3.52 3.24 -1.36
C GLY A 101 3.64 4.75 -1.21
N LEU A 102 4.17 5.18 -0.08
CA LEU A 102 4.39 6.57 0.30
C LEU A 102 5.88 6.82 0.52
N CYS A 103 6.41 7.89 -0.04
CA CYS A 103 7.68 8.47 0.36
C CYS A 103 7.39 9.71 1.20
N LEU A 104 7.72 9.66 2.48
CA LEU A 104 7.56 10.79 3.41
C LEU A 104 8.44 11.97 3.01
N LYS A 105 8.15 13.16 3.53
CA LYS A 105 8.96 14.39 3.31
C LYS A 105 10.42 14.20 3.69
N ASP A 106 10.71 13.40 4.71
CA ASP A 106 12.07 13.11 5.17
C ASP A 106 12.77 11.98 4.40
N GLY A 107 12.02 11.31 3.49
CA GLY A 107 12.50 10.26 2.60
C GLY A 107 12.32 8.84 3.11
N ARG A 108 11.62 8.61 4.24
CA ARG A 108 11.17 7.26 4.61
C ARG A 108 10.24 6.73 3.54
N LEU A 109 10.48 5.51 3.10
CA LEU A 109 9.56 4.78 2.21
C LEU A 109 8.62 3.92 3.05
N MET A 110 7.36 3.84 2.65
CA MET A 110 6.35 3.09 3.39
C MET A 110 5.36 2.39 2.45
N PHE A 111 5.00 1.15 2.81
CA PHE A 111 3.84 0.44 2.29
C PHE A 111 2.95 -0.02 3.43
N VAL A 112 1.75 -0.47 3.11
CA VAL A 112 0.88 -1.15 4.08
C VAL A 112 0.78 -2.62 3.68
N LEU A 113 1.02 -3.51 4.64
CA LEU A 113 0.80 -4.95 4.48
C LEU A 113 -0.54 -5.35 5.10
N ALA A 114 -1.38 -6.01 4.33
CA ALA A 114 -2.53 -6.74 4.83
C ALA A 114 -2.08 -8.17 5.18
N ILE A 115 -2.03 -8.48 6.46
CA ILE A 115 -1.43 -9.70 6.99
C ILE A 115 -2.49 -10.71 7.42
N ARG A 116 -2.37 -11.93 6.92
CA ARG A 116 -3.07 -13.10 7.46
C ARG A 116 -2.29 -13.65 8.66
N ALA A 117 -2.71 -13.24 9.85
CA ALA A 117 -2.03 -13.55 11.11
C ALA A 117 -2.58 -14.81 11.79
N THR A 118 -3.57 -15.49 11.22
CA THR A 118 -4.23 -16.67 11.80
C THR A 118 -4.46 -17.76 10.75
N SER A 119 -4.85 -18.95 11.19
CA SER A 119 -5.22 -20.06 10.30
C SER A 119 -6.53 -19.83 9.55
N ALA A 120 -7.36 -18.88 9.96
CA ALA A 120 -8.61 -18.55 9.28
C ALA A 120 -8.36 -18.15 7.82
N THR A 121 -9.26 -18.56 6.94
CA THR A 121 -9.29 -18.13 5.55
C THR A 121 -10.39 -17.07 5.36
N GLY A 122 -10.17 -16.14 4.43
CA GLY A 122 -11.07 -15.01 4.26
C GLY A 122 -10.62 -13.79 5.08
N VAL A 123 -11.38 -12.72 4.95
CA VAL A 123 -11.18 -11.48 5.70
C VAL A 123 -11.85 -11.57 7.09
N PRO A 124 -11.44 -10.79 8.09
CA PRO A 124 -10.53 -9.65 8.01
C PRO A 124 -9.04 -10.03 8.07
N LEU A 125 -8.20 -9.08 7.63
CA LEU A 125 -6.74 -9.12 7.72
C LEU A 125 -6.24 -8.05 8.70
N HIS A 126 -5.00 -8.21 9.16
CA HIS A 126 -4.35 -7.23 10.03
C HIS A 126 -3.52 -6.26 9.20
N ASN A 127 -3.70 -4.96 9.37
CA ASN A 127 -2.93 -3.95 8.63
C ASN A 127 -1.73 -3.46 9.43
N TYR A 128 -0.53 -3.65 8.89
CA TYR A 128 0.72 -3.14 9.43
C TYR A 128 1.38 -2.21 8.41
N ALA A 129 1.99 -1.12 8.86
CA ALA A 129 2.92 -0.42 8.01
C ALA A 129 4.25 -1.17 7.95
N ILE A 130 4.88 -1.17 6.77
CA ILE A 130 6.27 -1.58 6.59
C ILE A 130 7.02 -0.41 5.99
N TYR A 131 8.16 -0.04 6.56
CA TYR A 131 8.91 1.13 6.16
C TYR A 131 10.41 0.86 6.04
N SER A 132 11.07 1.69 5.24
CA SER A 132 12.52 1.68 5.02
C SER A 132 13.05 3.11 5.12
N ASP A 133 14.19 3.28 5.82
CA ASP A 133 14.91 4.55 5.96
C ASP A 133 16.19 4.59 5.09
N ASP A 134 16.48 3.52 4.36
CA ASP A 134 17.74 3.33 3.59
C ASP A 134 17.50 3.06 2.10
N GLY A 135 16.42 3.60 1.54
CA GLY A 135 16.11 3.46 0.11
C GLY A 135 15.61 2.07 -0.29
N GLY A 136 15.02 1.34 0.65
CA GLY A 136 14.40 0.04 0.41
C GLY A 136 15.36 -1.15 0.45
N ASP A 137 16.52 -1.02 1.12
CA ASP A 137 17.42 -2.14 1.36
C ASP A 137 17.00 -2.95 2.58
N ASN A 138 16.62 -2.27 3.66
CA ASN A 138 16.08 -2.90 4.85
C ASN A 138 14.67 -2.39 5.16
N TRP A 139 13.83 -3.28 5.65
CA TRP A 139 12.43 -3.02 5.93
C TRP A 139 12.06 -3.38 7.36
N THR A 140 11.28 -2.53 8.00
CA THR A 140 10.83 -2.69 9.38
C THR A 140 9.30 -2.59 9.44
N LEU A 141 8.66 -3.47 10.19
CA LEU A 141 7.22 -3.40 10.47
C LEU A 141 6.92 -2.43 11.60
N SER A 142 5.73 -1.81 11.54
CA SER A 142 5.17 -1.12 12.71
C SER A 142 5.02 -2.07 13.89
N THR A 143 5.17 -1.54 15.10
CA THR A 143 5.16 -2.34 16.34
C THR A 143 3.79 -2.98 16.62
N ASN A 144 2.72 -2.30 16.22
CA ASN A 144 1.35 -2.79 16.32
C ASN A 144 0.60 -2.65 14.99
N ALA A 145 -0.46 -3.41 14.84
CA ALA A 145 -1.38 -3.26 13.73
C ALA A 145 -2.18 -1.94 13.84
N ALA A 146 -2.40 -1.27 12.72
CA ALA A 146 -3.35 -0.16 12.62
C ALA A 146 -4.80 -0.65 12.86
N THR A 147 -5.11 -1.84 12.37
CA THR A 147 -6.35 -2.56 12.69
C THR A 147 -6.16 -4.06 12.48
N THR A 148 -6.99 -4.87 13.16
CA THR A 148 -7.07 -6.31 12.97
C THR A 148 -8.34 -6.74 12.21
N VAL A 149 -9.08 -5.76 11.67
CA VAL A 149 -10.36 -5.98 10.97
C VAL A 149 -10.38 -5.33 9.59
N GLY A 150 -9.24 -5.26 8.92
CA GLY A 150 -9.07 -4.59 7.62
C GLY A 150 -8.83 -5.52 6.44
N ASP A 151 -8.35 -4.91 5.35
CA ASP A 151 -7.97 -5.52 4.09
C ASP A 151 -6.98 -4.57 3.35
N GLU A 152 -7.09 -4.36 2.01
CA GLU A 152 -6.20 -3.42 1.31
C GLU A 152 -6.24 -2.02 1.93
N ALA A 153 -5.07 -1.39 2.03
CA ALA A 153 -4.97 -0.06 2.62
C ALA A 153 -3.91 0.80 1.93
N LYS A 154 -4.05 2.10 2.08
CA LYS A 154 -3.11 3.12 1.61
C LYS A 154 -2.80 4.10 2.73
N VAL A 155 -1.65 4.72 2.64
CA VAL A 155 -1.19 5.74 3.59
C VAL A 155 -0.93 7.07 2.90
N VAL A 156 -1.16 8.15 3.64
CA VAL A 156 -0.84 9.50 3.22
C VAL A 156 -0.24 10.28 4.38
N GLU A 157 0.78 11.11 4.09
CA GLU A 157 1.35 12.02 5.07
C GLU A 157 0.47 13.29 5.16
N LEU A 158 0.05 13.63 6.35
CA LEU A 158 -0.71 14.84 6.64
C LEU A 158 0.20 16.07 6.67
N GLU A 159 -0.39 17.26 6.78
CA GLU A 159 0.36 18.50 6.78
C GLU A 159 1.28 18.65 7.98
N ASP A 160 0.81 18.19 9.13
CA ASP A 160 1.52 18.17 10.42
C ASP A 160 2.62 17.07 10.52
N GLY A 161 2.75 16.22 9.48
CA GLY A 161 3.68 15.10 9.44
C GLY A 161 3.15 13.78 10.00
N ASP A 162 1.94 13.78 10.54
CA ASP A 162 1.26 12.54 10.93
C ASP A 162 0.92 11.69 9.69
N ILE A 163 0.76 10.40 9.88
CA ILE A 163 0.39 9.48 8.81
C ILE A 163 -1.04 9.02 9.01
N LEU A 164 -1.88 9.17 7.98
CA LEU A 164 -3.22 8.63 7.93
C LEU A 164 -3.26 7.38 7.07
N MET A 165 -3.78 6.28 7.61
CA MET A 165 -4.03 5.04 6.87
C MET A 165 -5.52 4.93 6.56
N SER A 166 -5.85 4.78 5.27
CA SER A 166 -7.19 4.50 4.76
C SER A 166 -7.28 3.01 4.44
N ILE A 167 -8.21 2.30 5.08
CA ILE A 167 -8.26 0.84 5.11
C ILE A 167 -9.62 0.37 4.60
N ARG A 168 -9.62 -0.57 3.66
CA ARG A 168 -10.82 -1.25 3.18
C ARG A 168 -11.53 -1.94 4.34
N ASN A 169 -12.83 -1.69 4.45
CA ASN A 169 -13.69 -2.36 5.42
C ASN A 169 -14.30 -3.62 4.80
N PRO A 170 -13.81 -4.83 5.13
CA PRO A 170 -14.34 -6.07 4.56
C PRO A 170 -15.80 -6.34 4.95
N SER A 171 -16.26 -5.75 6.07
CA SER A 171 -17.65 -5.85 6.53
C SER A 171 -18.60 -4.88 5.85
N LYS A 172 -18.09 -4.03 4.95
CA LYS A 172 -18.84 -2.94 4.31
C LYS A 172 -19.28 -1.85 5.30
N GLY A 173 -19.96 -0.83 4.79
CA GLY A 173 -20.46 0.29 5.59
C GLY A 173 -19.60 1.54 5.40
N ASN A 174 -18.71 1.84 6.34
CA ASN A 174 -17.84 3.02 6.29
C ASN A 174 -16.36 2.63 6.20
N ARG A 175 -15.56 3.49 5.59
CA ARG A 175 -14.12 3.34 5.47
C ARG A 175 -13.47 3.34 6.86
N ILE A 176 -12.46 2.51 7.07
CA ILE A 176 -11.69 2.48 8.31
C ILE A 176 -10.48 3.40 8.17
N PHE A 177 -10.27 4.26 9.16
CA PHE A 177 -9.06 5.07 9.27
C PHE A 177 -8.30 4.77 10.55
N CYS A 178 -6.98 4.96 10.48
CA CYS A 178 -6.09 4.92 11.63
C CYS A 178 -4.96 5.94 11.46
N LYS A 179 -4.52 6.57 12.53
CA LYS A 179 -3.50 7.62 12.52
C LYS A 179 -2.25 7.18 13.29
N SER A 180 -1.08 7.54 12.76
CA SER A 180 0.22 7.42 13.41
C SER A 180 0.83 8.81 13.56
N THR A 181 1.39 9.12 14.74
CA THR A 181 2.06 10.39 15.06
C THR A 181 3.58 10.24 15.19
N ASP A 182 4.11 9.08 14.86
CA ASP A 182 5.52 8.71 15.01
C ASP A 182 6.11 8.12 13.72
N ARG A 183 5.65 8.64 12.56
CA ARG A 183 6.13 8.23 11.22
C ARG A 183 5.82 6.76 10.89
N GLY A 184 4.68 6.25 11.37
CA GLY A 184 4.20 4.89 11.10
C GLY A 184 4.85 3.79 11.94
N GLN A 185 5.57 4.12 13.00
CA GLN A 185 6.16 3.12 13.90
C GLN A 185 5.11 2.49 14.81
N THR A 186 4.17 3.30 15.29
CA THR A 186 2.99 2.83 16.03
C THR A 186 1.72 3.44 15.47
N TRP A 187 0.59 2.78 15.70
CA TRP A 187 -0.72 3.18 15.23
C TRP A 187 -1.67 3.35 16.39
N GLY A 188 -2.46 4.42 16.35
CA GLY A 188 -3.48 4.71 17.33
C GLY A 188 -4.72 3.82 17.21
N LYS A 189 -5.84 4.26 17.75
CA LYS A 189 -7.10 3.53 17.64
C LYS A 189 -7.73 3.75 16.26
N ALA A 190 -8.07 2.66 15.56
CA ALA A 190 -8.82 2.73 14.31
C ALA A 190 -10.27 3.23 14.55
N TYR A 191 -10.82 3.94 13.59
CA TYR A 191 -12.18 4.45 13.61
C TYR A 191 -12.85 4.35 12.24
N PHE A 192 -14.17 4.42 12.20
CA PHE A 192 -14.94 4.47 10.97
C PHE A 192 -15.19 5.92 10.57
N GLU A 193 -14.81 6.26 9.34
CA GLU A 193 -15.09 7.58 8.76
C GLU A 193 -16.53 7.58 8.21
N THR A 194 -17.40 8.32 8.89
CA THR A 194 -18.83 8.24 8.61
C THR A 194 -19.26 8.88 7.29
N GLU A 195 -18.45 9.79 6.77
CA GLU A 195 -18.71 10.45 5.47
C GLU A 195 -18.23 9.61 4.28
N LEU A 196 -17.35 8.63 4.50
CA LEU A 196 -16.82 7.77 3.44
C LEU A 196 -17.43 6.38 3.49
N LYS A 197 -18.33 6.12 2.56
CA LYS A 197 -18.94 4.80 2.38
C LYS A 197 -17.96 3.82 1.77
N ASP A 198 -17.96 2.56 2.23
CA ASP A 198 -17.09 1.50 1.73
C ASP A 198 -17.87 0.22 1.43
N PRO A 199 -18.04 -0.16 0.16
CA PRO A 199 -18.70 -1.42 -0.22
C PRO A 199 -17.76 -2.64 -0.16
N ALA A 200 -16.73 -2.61 0.67
CA ALA A 200 -15.63 -3.56 0.70
C ALA A 200 -14.81 -3.52 -0.62
N CYS A 201 -14.38 -2.32 -1.02
CA CYS A 201 -13.52 -2.12 -2.19
C CYS A 201 -12.16 -1.57 -1.80
N ASN A 202 -11.15 -1.93 -2.60
CA ASN A 202 -9.90 -1.18 -2.58
C ASN A 202 -10.21 0.28 -2.93
N GLY A 203 -9.62 1.22 -2.19
CA GLY A 203 -9.71 2.65 -2.41
C GLY A 203 -8.32 3.24 -2.42
N ASP A 204 -8.22 4.47 -2.84
CA ASP A 204 -6.95 5.19 -2.85
C ASP A 204 -7.05 6.53 -2.16
N ILE A 205 -5.96 6.98 -1.54
CA ILE A 205 -5.84 8.28 -0.90
C ILE A 205 -4.48 8.88 -1.23
N ILE A 206 -4.49 10.11 -1.72
CA ILE A 206 -3.26 10.82 -2.08
C ILE A 206 -3.29 12.26 -1.55
N ARG A 207 -2.09 12.84 -1.37
CA ARG A 207 -1.92 14.26 -1.13
C ARG A 207 -2.09 15.01 -2.46
N TYR A 208 -3.07 15.92 -2.52
CA TYR A 208 -3.28 16.80 -3.66
C TYR A 208 -2.51 18.12 -3.50
N SER A 209 -2.64 18.78 -2.33
CA SER A 209 -1.90 20.01 -2.04
C SER A 209 -1.59 20.15 -0.56
N TYR A 210 -0.50 20.84 -0.26
CA TYR A 210 -0.25 21.42 1.05
C TYR A 210 -0.81 22.86 1.09
N SER A 211 -1.07 23.40 2.27
CA SER A 211 -1.58 24.77 2.42
C SER A 211 -0.59 25.82 1.90
N THR A 212 0.69 25.48 1.85
CA THR A 212 1.80 26.34 1.37
C THR A 212 2.04 26.23 -0.14
N ASP A 213 1.39 25.31 -0.85
CA ASP A 213 1.59 25.13 -2.30
C ASP A 213 0.99 26.30 -3.07
N GLU A 214 1.64 26.69 -4.17
CA GLU A 214 1.12 27.68 -5.10
C GLU A 214 -0.24 27.20 -5.67
N GLY A 215 -1.24 28.07 -5.65
CA GLY A 215 -2.60 27.73 -6.09
C GLY A 215 -3.43 26.91 -5.10
N SER A 216 -2.89 26.59 -3.92
CA SER A 216 -3.62 25.86 -2.88
C SER A 216 -4.69 26.71 -2.17
N GLU A 217 -4.62 28.06 -2.32
CA GLU A 217 -5.47 29.02 -1.59
C GLU A 217 -5.39 28.86 -0.06
N GLY A 218 -4.21 28.45 0.44
CA GLY A 218 -4.00 28.18 1.86
C GLY A 218 -4.68 26.90 2.37
N LYS A 219 -5.13 26.02 1.47
CA LYS A 219 -5.85 24.79 1.83
C LYS A 219 -4.98 23.55 1.63
N SER A 220 -4.93 22.72 2.65
CA SER A 220 -4.39 21.37 2.58
C SER A 220 -5.47 20.40 2.12
N ARG A 221 -5.27 19.72 0.99
CA ARG A 221 -6.28 18.84 0.41
C ARG A 221 -5.75 17.42 0.23
N LEU A 222 -6.60 16.45 0.56
CA LEU A 222 -6.44 15.04 0.20
C LEU A 222 -7.48 14.68 -0.84
N LEU A 223 -7.11 13.84 -1.79
CA LEU A 223 -8.07 13.19 -2.69
C LEU A 223 -8.23 11.74 -2.26
N HIS A 224 -9.47 11.31 -2.14
CA HIS A 224 -9.83 9.93 -1.83
C HIS A 224 -10.75 9.39 -2.93
N SER A 225 -10.40 8.25 -3.51
CA SER A 225 -11.22 7.56 -4.51
C SER A 225 -11.71 6.24 -3.98
N LEU A 226 -13.04 6.05 -4.01
CA LEU A 226 -13.67 4.77 -3.76
C LEU A 226 -15.13 4.80 -4.27
N PRO A 227 -15.80 3.64 -4.50
CA PRO A 227 -17.20 3.63 -4.87
C PRO A 227 -18.08 4.19 -3.75
N GLU A 228 -18.96 5.14 -4.04
CA GLU A 228 -19.90 5.71 -3.08
C GLU A 228 -21.10 4.79 -2.83
N SER A 229 -20.88 3.72 -2.09
CA SER A 229 -21.93 2.76 -1.73
C SER A 229 -21.55 2.05 -0.42
N THR A 230 -22.54 1.61 0.34
CA THR A 230 -22.33 0.72 1.50
C THR A 230 -22.53 -0.75 1.16
N THR A 231 -22.98 -1.08 -0.05
CA THR A 231 -23.40 -2.43 -0.39
C THR A 231 -22.88 -2.94 -1.73
N THR A 232 -22.76 -2.07 -2.75
CA THR A 232 -22.48 -2.45 -4.14
C THR A 232 -21.10 -1.98 -4.56
N ARG A 233 -20.29 -2.89 -5.08
CA ARG A 233 -18.92 -2.60 -5.55
C ARG A 233 -18.86 -1.95 -6.93
N CYS A 234 -19.97 -1.86 -7.63
CA CYS A 234 -20.10 -1.21 -8.93
C CYS A 234 -20.87 0.08 -8.76
N LEU A 235 -20.25 1.18 -9.06
CA LEU A 235 -20.74 2.44 -9.56
C LEU A 235 -19.71 3.52 -9.22
N LEU A 236 -18.92 3.93 -10.23
CA LEU A 236 -18.27 5.23 -10.23
C LEU A 236 -19.40 6.25 -10.48
N TYR A 237 -19.95 6.82 -9.43
CA TYR A 237 -20.52 8.15 -9.53
C TYR A 237 -19.36 9.13 -9.35
N THR A 238 -18.99 9.81 -10.41
CA THR A 238 -18.28 11.07 -10.27
C THR A 238 -19.30 12.05 -9.71
N SER A 239 -19.33 12.28 -8.41
CA SER A 239 -19.89 13.50 -7.88
C SER A 239 -18.90 14.60 -8.26
N ASP A 240 -19.35 15.63 -8.96
CA ASP A 240 -18.64 16.90 -9.03
C ASP A 240 -18.59 17.49 -7.63
N ALA A 241 -17.64 17.03 -6.83
CA ALA A 241 -17.29 17.67 -5.57
C ALA A 241 -16.24 18.73 -5.88
N ALA A 242 -16.66 19.75 -6.58
CA ALA A 242 -15.99 21.03 -6.65
C ALA A 242 -16.95 22.02 -6.01
N ASP A 243 -16.76 22.27 -4.70
CA ASP A 243 -17.08 23.55 -4.04
C ASP A 243 -16.31 23.61 -2.71
#